data_311ce0b08ee7661daca1e0be1469b821
#
_entry.id   311ce0b08ee7661daca1e0be1469b821
#
_cell.length_a   1.000
_cell.length_b   1.000
_cell.length_c   1.000
_cell.angle_alpha   90.00
_cell.angle_beta   90.00
_cell.angle_gamma   90.00
#
_symmetry.space_group_name_H-M   'P 1'
#
loop_
_entity.id
_entity.type
_entity.pdbx_description
1 polymer ?
#
loop_
_entity_poly.entity_id
_entity_poly.type
_entity_poly.pdbx_seq_one_letter_code
_entity_poly.pdbx_strand_id
1 'polypeptide(L)'
;MHPITFGISPNDKKLYPCYAKCMELGIPVGMQVGHSAEVLPSWVGHPYEVDEVAIDFPDLKINLSHTGYPWIDEWCSMIFRHPNVYGDISAYNPSHLEETTVKFMNGSRGRNKVLFGTNSYGLQLCKDQFLALPLKEETKRRVLHDNAVEFFGLDK
;
A
#
# COMPACT_ATOMS: atom_id res chain seq x y z
N MET A 1 8.76 -4.21 5.22
CA MET A 1 9.16 -3.63 6.52
C MET A 1 7.95 -3.54 7.44
N HIS A 2 8.11 -3.75 8.73
CA HIS A 2 7.03 -3.75 9.73
C HIS A 2 7.34 -2.73 10.86
N PRO A 3 7.05 -1.45 10.67
CA PRO A 3 7.43 -0.38 11.60
C PRO A 3 6.98 -0.64 13.04
N ILE A 4 5.74 -1.09 13.22
CA ILE A 4 5.14 -1.31 14.55
C ILE A 4 5.90 -2.39 15.32
N THR A 5 6.18 -3.54 14.72
CA THR A 5 6.93 -4.63 15.39
C THR A 5 8.33 -4.20 15.82
N PHE A 6 8.98 -3.38 15.01
CA PHE A 6 10.34 -2.89 15.32
C PHE A 6 10.36 -1.62 16.16
N GLY A 7 9.21 -0.95 16.34
CA GLY A 7 9.12 0.35 17.01
C GLY A 7 9.94 1.45 16.32
N ILE A 8 10.12 1.35 14.99
CA ILE A 8 10.95 2.25 14.19
C ILE A 8 10.09 2.84 13.08
N SER A 9 10.00 4.17 13.03
CA SER A 9 9.28 4.86 11.96
C SER A 9 9.94 4.66 10.59
N PRO A 10 9.17 4.61 9.50
CA PRO A 10 9.70 4.55 8.13
C PRO A 10 10.76 5.62 7.81
N ASN A 11 10.62 6.83 8.33
CA ASN A 11 11.55 7.94 8.10
C ASN A 11 12.77 7.95 9.05
N ASP A 12 12.95 6.93 9.90
CA ASP A 12 14.18 6.81 10.70
C ASP A 12 15.38 6.64 9.77
N LYS A 13 16.36 7.55 9.90
CA LYS A 13 17.56 7.59 9.05
C LYS A 13 18.40 6.31 9.11
N LYS A 14 18.22 5.47 10.13
CA LYS A 14 18.85 4.14 10.20
C LYS A 14 18.37 3.20 9.08
N LEU A 15 17.18 3.42 8.52
CA LEU A 15 16.61 2.62 7.44
C LEU A 15 17.07 3.11 6.05
N TYR A 16 17.54 4.33 5.94
CA TYR A 16 17.91 4.97 4.67
C TYR A 16 18.95 4.20 3.85
N PRO A 17 19.99 3.57 4.47
CA PRO A 17 20.90 2.72 3.69
C PRO A 17 20.21 1.54 3.02
N CYS A 18 19.16 0.98 3.66
CA CYS A 18 18.35 -0.09 3.06
C CYS A 18 17.53 0.42 1.89
N TYR A 19 16.92 1.60 2.01
CA TYR A 19 16.14 2.21 0.92
C TYR A 19 17.03 2.55 -0.28
N ALA A 20 18.19 3.15 -0.02
CA ALA A 20 19.17 3.43 -1.07
C ALA A 20 19.57 2.15 -1.81
N LYS A 21 19.79 1.06 -1.07
CA LYS A 21 20.16 -0.24 -1.68
C LYS A 21 19.01 -0.86 -2.46
N CYS A 22 17.77 -0.78 -1.96
CA CYS A 22 16.59 -1.23 -2.69
C CYS A 22 16.40 -0.43 -3.98
N MET A 23 16.56 0.89 -3.93
CA MET A 23 16.48 1.77 -5.10
C MET A 23 17.56 1.43 -6.13
N GLU A 24 18.83 1.26 -5.70
CA GLU A 24 19.96 0.85 -6.57
C GLU A 24 19.67 -0.47 -7.30
N LEU A 25 19.06 -1.42 -6.60
CA LEU A 25 18.75 -2.75 -7.14
C LEU A 25 17.41 -2.82 -7.90
N GLY A 26 16.63 -1.73 -7.92
CA GLY A 26 15.29 -1.72 -8.51
C GLY A 26 14.28 -2.61 -7.75
N ILE A 27 14.50 -2.84 -6.45
CA ILE A 27 13.65 -3.68 -5.61
C ILE A 27 12.63 -2.78 -4.89
N PRO A 28 11.32 -2.98 -5.08
CA PRO A 28 10.30 -2.23 -4.35
C PRO A 28 10.27 -2.58 -2.87
N VAL A 29 9.82 -1.63 -2.03
CA VAL A 29 9.71 -1.80 -0.58
C VAL A 29 8.24 -1.80 -0.16
N GLY A 30 7.80 -2.85 0.54
CA GLY A 30 6.52 -2.88 1.25
C GLY A 30 6.69 -2.38 2.68
N MET A 31 5.85 -1.45 3.10
CA MET A 31 5.81 -0.89 4.44
C MET A 31 4.41 -1.09 5.02
N GLN A 32 4.29 -1.82 6.13
CA GLN A 32 3.02 -1.88 6.83
C GLN A 32 2.70 -0.53 7.45
N VAL A 33 1.50 -0.03 7.18
CA VAL A 33 0.96 1.19 7.77
C VAL A 33 -0.39 0.91 8.43
N GLY A 34 -0.84 1.81 9.31
CA GLY A 34 -2.05 1.57 10.09
C GLY A 34 -1.79 0.73 11.34
N HIS A 35 -2.84 0.12 11.87
CA HIS A 35 -2.72 -0.81 12.99
C HIS A 35 -2.09 -2.14 12.57
N SER A 36 -1.48 -2.80 13.54
CA SER A 36 -1.00 -4.18 13.42
C SER A 36 -1.86 -5.10 14.28
N ALA A 37 -1.79 -6.41 14.02
CA ALA A 37 -2.40 -7.42 14.89
C ALA A 37 -1.71 -7.50 16.26
N GLU A 38 -0.45 -7.08 16.36
CA GLU A 38 0.25 -6.96 17.62
C GLU A 38 -0.27 -5.76 18.42
N VAL A 39 -0.47 -5.96 19.73
CA VAL A 39 -0.89 -4.90 20.66
C VAL A 39 0.32 -4.04 21.05
N LEU A 40 0.78 -3.23 20.09
CA LEU A 40 1.93 -2.34 20.20
C LEU A 40 1.52 -0.91 19.79
N PRO A 41 2.29 0.12 20.21
CA PRO A 41 2.02 1.49 19.78
C PRO A 41 2.03 1.64 18.25
N SER A 42 0.90 2.06 17.68
CA SER A 42 0.70 2.07 16.21
C SER A 42 1.24 3.32 15.52
N TRP A 43 1.58 4.38 16.27
CA TRP A 43 1.92 5.68 15.68
C TRP A 43 3.07 5.63 14.67
N VAL A 44 4.07 4.78 14.90
CA VAL A 44 5.18 4.58 13.94
C VAL A 44 4.72 4.00 12.59
N GLY A 45 3.51 3.46 12.51
CA GLY A 45 2.86 3.02 11.28
C GLY A 45 1.96 4.07 10.62
N HIS A 46 2.01 5.34 11.07
CA HIS A 46 1.19 6.39 10.48
C HIS A 46 1.62 6.64 9.02
N PRO A 47 0.68 6.71 8.04
CA PRO A 47 1.04 6.83 6.62
C PRO A 47 1.92 8.03 6.29
N TYR A 48 1.79 9.16 6.99
CA TYR A 48 2.62 10.35 6.77
C TYR A 48 4.11 10.16 7.12
N GLU A 49 4.45 9.14 7.90
CA GLU A 49 5.86 8.82 8.15
C GLU A 49 6.60 8.38 6.87
N VAL A 50 5.86 8.11 5.80
CA VAL A 50 6.41 7.76 4.47
C VAL A 50 6.62 8.99 3.57
N ASP A 51 6.06 10.15 3.92
CA ASP A 51 6.14 11.37 3.08
C ASP A 51 7.60 11.76 2.79
N GLU A 52 8.42 11.85 3.83
CA GLU A 52 9.85 12.19 3.72
C GLU A 52 10.63 11.13 2.93
N VAL A 53 10.34 9.84 3.19
CA VAL A 53 11.01 8.73 2.47
C VAL A 53 10.69 8.77 0.97
N ALA A 54 9.44 9.05 0.61
CA ALA A 54 9.04 9.13 -0.79
C ALA A 54 9.69 10.32 -1.54
N ILE A 55 9.99 11.40 -0.82
CA ILE A 55 10.70 12.58 -1.36
C ILE A 55 12.19 12.30 -1.51
N ASP A 56 12.81 11.71 -0.47
CA ASP A 56 14.25 11.46 -0.43
C ASP A 56 14.67 10.32 -1.40
N PHE A 57 13.75 9.39 -1.72
CA PHE A 57 13.97 8.26 -2.61
C PHE A 57 12.94 8.22 -3.76
N PRO A 58 12.97 9.18 -4.70
CA PRO A 58 11.92 9.34 -5.72
C PRO A 58 11.81 8.17 -6.69
N ASP A 59 12.89 7.41 -6.90
CA ASP A 59 12.91 6.24 -7.80
C ASP A 59 12.60 4.93 -7.06
N LEU A 60 12.48 4.96 -5.73
CA LEU A 60 12.09 3.80 -4.93
C LEU A 60 10.58 3.59 -5.01
N LYS A 61 10.14 2.46 -5.53
CA LYS A 61 8.72 2.08 -5.46
C LYS A 61 8.37 1.62 -4.05
N ILE A 62 7.38 2.27 -3.43
CA ILE A 62 6.95 2.03 -2.05
C ILE A 62 5.50 1.56 -2.07
N ASN A 63 5.20 0.45 -1.40
CA ASN A 63 3.82 -0.01 -1.16
C ASN A 63 3.44 0.20 0.31
N LEU A 64 2.36 0.93 0.55
CA LEU A 64 1.74 1.11 1.86
C LEU A 64 0.72 -0.02 2.08
N SER A 65 1.11 -1.04 2.84
CA SER A 65 0.29 -2.23 3.03
C SER A 65 -0.84 -2.01 4.04
N HIS A 66 -1.99 -2.64 3.78
CA HIS A 66 -3.14 -2.80 4.68
C HIS A 66 -4.03 -1.56 4.85
N THR A 67 -4.28 -0.79 3.79
CA THR A 67 -5.18 0.39 3.74
C THR A 67 -4.87 1.52 4.73
N GLY A 68 -3.90 1.36 5.61
CA GLY A 68 -3.55 2.37 6.63
C GLY A 68 -4.56 2.54 7.77
N TYR A 69 -5.57 1.66 7.91
CA TYR A 69 -6.59 1.80 8.96
C TYR A 69 -5.97 2.05 10.35
N PRO A 70 -6.42 3.04 11.13
CA PRO A 70 -7.61 3.88 10.90
C PRO A 70 -7.35 5.15 10.08
N TRP A 71 -6.13 5.41 9.61
CA TRP A 71 -5.71 6.62 8.88
C TRP A 71 -5.86 6.48 7.37
N ILE A 72 -7.09 6.15 6.92
CA ILE A 72 -7.38 5.84 5.51
C ILE A 72 -7.22 7.06 4.60
N ASP A 73 -7.62 8.23 5.06
CA ASP A 73 -7.50 9.48 4.29
C ASP A 73 -6.03 9.84 4.07
N GLU A 74 -5.19 9.64 5.08
CA GLU A 74 -3.74 9.85 4.99
C GLU A 74 -3.08 8.82 4.06
N TRP A 75 -3.51 7.56 4.10
CA TRP A 75 -3.08 6.53 3.17
C TRP A 75 -3.43 6.91 1.72
N CYS A 76 -4.67 7.31 1.46
CA CYS A 76 -5.10 7.83 0.15
C CYS A 76 -4.28 9.05 -0.27
N SER A 77 -4.04 9.98 0.67
CA SER A 77 -3.27 11.20 0.43
C SER A 77 -1.83 10.91 -0.01
N MET A 78 -1.15 9.99 0.66
CA MET A 78 0.22 9.61 0.31
C MET A 78 0.31 8.98 -1.09
N ILE A 79 -0.60 8.07 -1.42
CA ILE A 79 -0.66 7.46 -2.76
C ILE A 79 -1.00 8.50 -3.84
N PHE A 80 -1.88 9.45 -3.53
CA PHE A 80 -2.25 10.53 -4.44
C PHE A 80 -1.07 11.48 -4.70
N ARG A 81 -0.38 11.88 -3.63
CA ARG A 81 0.67 12.89 -3.66
C ARG A 81 1.94 12.42 -4.39
N HIS A 82 2.42 11.22 -4.06
CA HIS A 82 3.73 10.73 -4.51
C HIS A 82 3.63 9.80 -5.72
N PRO A 83 4.37 10.06 -6.81
CA PRO A 83 4.34 9.20 -7.99
C PRO A 83 4.85 7.78 -7.72
N ASN A 84 5.77 7.61 -6.78
CA ASN A 84 6.42 6.36 -6.43
C ASN A 84 5.75 5.59 -5.27
N VAL A 85 4.67 6.13 -4.67
CA VAL A 85 3.93 5.48 -3.58
C VAL A 85 2.68 4.78 -4.12
N TYR A 86 2.53 3.54 -3.77
CA TYR A 86 1.42 2.63 -4.03
C TYR A 86 0.78 2.21 -2.71
N GLY A 87 -0.32 1.49 -2.75
CA GLY A 87 -0.90 0.89 -1.56
C GLY A 87 -1.61 -0.43 -1.87
N ASP A 88 -1.84 -1.26 -0.87
CA ASP A 88 -2.61 -2.49 -1.06
C ASP A 88 -3.77 -2.60 -0.08
N ILE A 89 -4.75 -3.43 -0.45
CA ILE A 89 -5.97 -3.68 0.32
C ILE A 89 -5.93 -5.00 1.09
N SER A 90 -4.74 -5.53 1.33
CA SER A 90 -4.58 -6.77 2.09
C SER A 90 -4.92 -6.61 3.58
N ALA A 91 -5.00 -7.73 4.29
CA ALA A 91 -5.37 -7.84 5.70
C ALA A 91 -6.83 -7.50 6.05
N TYR A 92 -7.63 -7.07 5.09
CA TYR A 92 -9.07 -6.84 5.26
C TYR A 92 -9.86 -7.62 4.22
N ASN A 93 -11.00 -8.14 4.61
CA ASN A 93 -11.94 -8.67 3.64
C ASN A 93 -12.47 -7.52 2.78
N PRO A 94 -12.45 -7.62 1.45
CA PRO A 94 -12.88 -6.53 0.57
C PRO A 94 -14.31 -6.04 0.84
N SER A 95 -15.20 -6.89 1.34
CA SER A 95 -16.56 -6.49 1.76
C SER A 95 -16.61 -5.53 2.95
N HIS A 96 -15.51 -5.36 3.68
CA HIS A 96 -15.40 -4.48 4.84
C HIS A 96 -14.53 -3.24 4.57
N LEU A 97 -14.12 -3.04 3.31
CA LEU A 97 -13.35 -1.83 2.95
C LEU A 97 -14.21 -0.58 3.14
N GLU A 98 -13.59 0.44 3.72
CA GLU A 98 -14.22 1.75 3.90
C GLU A 98 -14.61 2.38 2.55
N GLU A 99 -15.72 3.10 2.55
CA GLU A 99 -16.23 3.77 1.35
C GLU A 99 -15.18 4.69 0.70
N THR A 100 -14.38 5.37 1.52
CA THR A 100 -13.26 6.22 1.07
C THR A 100 -12.28 5.42 0.21
N THR A 101 -11.88 4.23 0.65
CA THR A 101 -10.97 3.36 -0.11
C THR A 101 -11.58 2.95 -1.45
N VAL A 102 -12.87 2.57 -1.45
CA VAL A 102 -13.59 2.17 -2.68
C VAL A 102 -13.71 3.34 -3.66
N LYS A 103 -14.06 4.53 -3.18
CA LYS A 103 -14.10 5.76 -3.99
C LYS A 103 -12.72 6.12 -4.55
N PHE A 104 -11.69 6.04 -3.72
CA PHE A 104 -10.32 6.32 -4.12
C PHE A 104 -9.86 5.40 -5.25
N MET A 105 -10.10 4.09 -5.15
CA MET A 105 -9.78 3.12 -6.20
C MET A 105 -10.47 3.44 -7.53
N ASN A 106 -11.69 3.99 -7.53
CA ASN A 106 -12.37 4.41 -8.78
C ASN A 106 -11.81 5.71 -9.37
N GLY A 107 -11.03 6.47 -8.63
CA GLY A 107 -10.32 7.65 -9.09
C GLY A 107 -9.07 7.28 -9.92
N SER A 108 -8.59 8.22 -10.75
CA SER A 108 -7.46 7.97 -11.66
C SER A 108 -6.16 7.58 -10.92
N ARG A 109 -5.89 8.15 -9.76
CA ARG A 109 -4.69 7.82 -8.97
C ARG A 109 -4.82 6.44 -8.30
N GLY A 110 -5.89 6.21 -7.54
CA GLY A 110 -6.10 4.95 -6.82
C GLY A 110 -6.20 3.77 -7.78
N ARG A 111 -6.94 3.91 -8.88
CA ARG A 111 -7.07 2.88 -9.91
C ARG A 111 -5.72 2.35 -10.42
N ASN A 112 -4.74 3.23 -10.57
CA ASN A 112 -3.43 2.89 -11.15
C ASN A 112 -2.36 2.56 -10.10
N LYS A 113 -2.68 2.63 -8.80
CA LYS A 113 -1.68 2.49 -7.75
C LYS A 113 -2.09 1.62 -6.57
N VAL A 114 -3.34 1.15 -6.54
CA VAL A 114 -3.77 0.21 -5.51
C VAL A 114 -3.56 -1.21 -6.01
N LEU A 115 -2.99 -2.05 -5.14
CA LEU A 115 -2.68 -3.45 -5.39
C LEU A 115 -3.69 -4.35 -4.64
N PHE A 116 -3.98 -5.51 -5.20
CA PHE A 116 -4.76 -6.55 -4.53
C PHE A 116 -3.84 -7.45 -3.71
N GLY A 117 -4.23 -7.73 -2.48
CA GLY A 117 -3.57 -8.68 -1.60
C GLY A 117 -4.56 -9.29 -0.61
N THR A 118 -4.24 -10.42 0.00
CA THR A 118 -5.14 -11.13 0.93
C THR A 118 -4.59 -11.27 2.34
N ASN A 119 -3.26 -11.22 2.51
CA ASN A 119 -2.59 -11.40 3.80
C ASN A 119 -3.13 -12.61 4.60
N SER A 120 -3.07 -13.80 3.99
CA SER A 120 -3.51 -15.08 4.55
C SER A 120 -5.02 -15.32 4.59
N TYR A 121 -5.87 -14.38 4.19
CA TYR A 121 -7.28 -14.69 3.91
C TYR A 121 -7.42 -15.56 2.65
N GLY A 122 -8.50 -16.34 2.57
CA GLY A 122 -8.74 -17.19 1.39
C GLY A 122 -8.79 -16.38 0.08
N LEU A 123 -7.89 -16.68 -0.84
CA LEU A 123 -7.73 -15.94 -2.10
C LEU A 123 -9.03 -15.83 -2.89
N GLN A 124 -9.75 -16.97 -3.03
CA GLN A 124 -11.00 -16.99 -3.79
C GLN A 124 -12.08 -16.13 -3.12
N LEU A 125 -12.22 -16.23 -1.80
CA LEU A 125 -13.18 -15.41 -1.04
C LEU A 125 -12.90 -13.92 -1.22
N CYS A 126 -11.66 -13.50 -1.04
CA CYS A 126 -11.27 -12.09 -1.21
C CYS A 126 -11.49 -11.61 -2.64
N LYS A 127 -11.17 -12.44 -3.64
CA LYS A 127 -11.40 -12.11 -5.05
C LYS A 127 -12.88 -11.92 -5.34
N ASP A 128 -13.75 -12.84 -4.88
CA ASP A 128 -15.18 -12.77 -5.12
C ASP A 128 -15.80 -11.52 -4.45
N GLN A 129 -15.41 -11.22 -3.22
CA GLN A 129 -15.82 -10.00 -2.52
C GLN A 129 -15.33 -8.74 -3.22
N PHE A 130 -14.09 -8.73 -3.71
CA PHE A 130 -13.54 -7.59 -4.46
C PHE A 130 -14.29 -7.36 -5.76
N LEU A 131 -14.59 -8.41 -6.52
CA LEU A 131 -15.36 -8.32 -7.75
C LEU A 131 -16.81 -7.83 -7.53
N ALA A 132 -17.37 -8.06 -6.33
CA ALA A 132 -18.70 -7.56 -5.96
C ALA A 132 -18.70 -6.06 -5.57
N LEU A 133 -17.54 -5.44 -5.35
CA LEU A 133 -17.48 -4.00 -5.06
C LEU A 133 -18.00 -3.15 -6.21
N PRO A 134 -18.59 -1.95 -5.93
CA PRO A 134 -19.09 -1.03 -6.93
C PRO A 134 -17.94 -0.29 -7.67
N LEU A 135 -17.04 -1.06 -8.25
CA LEU A 135 -15.87 -0.60 -8.98
C LEU A 135 -16.12 -0.74 -10.49
N LYS A 136 -15.53 0.19 -11.26
CA LYS A 136 -15.48 0.08 -12.73
C LYS A 136 -14.67 -1.16 -13.12
N GLU A 137 -15.04 -1.81 -14.23
CA GLU A 137 -14.34 -3.02 -14.70
C GLU A 137 -12.84 -2.78 -14.98
N GLU A 138 -12.50 -1.61 -15.50
CA GLU A 138 -11.11 -1.18 -15.65
C GLU A 138 -10.39 -1.12 -14.30
N THR A 139 -11.04 -0.60 -13.25
CA THR A 139 -10.46 -0.55 -11.89
C THR A 139 -10.24 -1.96 -11.35
N LYS A 140 -11.22 -2.86 -11.52
CA LYS A 140 -11.09 -4.26 -11.08
C LYS A 140 -9.89 -4.94 -11.73
N ARG A 141 -9.74 -4.80 -13.05
CA ARG A 141 -8.60 -5.36 -13.78
C ARG A 141 -7.28 -4.79 -13.29
N ARG A 142 -7.18 -3.47 -13.18
CA ARG A 142 -5.96 -2.78 -12.75
C ARG A 142 -5.53 -3.23 -11.35
N VAL A 143 -6.44 -3.21 -10.39
CA VAL A 143 -6.14 -3.56 -8.99
C VAL A 143 -5.82 -5.03 -8.83
N LEU A 144 -6.53 -5.93 -9.53
CA LEU A 144 -6.29 -7.38 -9.45
C LEU A 144 -5.01 -7.85 -10.13
N HIS A 145 -4.51 -7.11 -11.13
CA HIS A 145 -3.43 -7.61 -11.98
C HIS A 145 -2.45 -6.51 -12.43
N ASP A 146 -2.90 -5.55 -13.25
CA ASP A 146 -1.99 -4.69 -14.02
C ASP A 146 -1.06 -3.86 -13.11
N ASN A 147 -1.58 -3.34 -12.00
CA ASN A 147 -0.78 -2.55 -11.07
C ASN A 147 0.34 -3.38 -10.41
N ALA A 148 0.09 -4.66 -10.10
CA ALA A 148 1.12 -5.54 -9.55
C ALA A 148 2.20 -5.84 -10.60
N VAL A 149 1.81 -6.07 -11.86
CA VAL A 149 2.75 -6.25 -12.98
C VAL A 149 3.68 -5.05 -13.11
N GLU A 150 3.11 -3.83 -13.14
CA GLU A 150 3.88 -2.58 -13.22
C GLU A 150 4.74 -2.32 -11.97
N PHE A 151 4.19 -2.58 -10.78
CA PHE A 151 4.89 -2.34 -9.52
C PHE A 151 6.13 -3.23 -9.38
N PHE A 152 5.98 -4.52 -9.64
CA PHE A 152 7.05 -5.51 -9.51
C PHE A 152 7.91 -5.66 -10.79
N GLY A 153 7.53 -5.03 -11.90
CA GLY A 153 8.26 -5.14 -13.16
C GLY A 153 8.23 -6.55 -13.76
N LEU A 154 7.05 -7.17 -13.78
CA LEU A 154 6.87 -8.55 -14.23
C LEU A 154 6.74 -8.70 -15.76
N ASP A 155 6.73 -7.61 -16.51
CA ASP A 155 6.59 -7.59 -17.98
C ASP A 155 7.93 -7.76 -18.73
N LYS A 156 9.00 -8.13 -18.03
CA LYS A 156 10.35 -8.24 -18.57
C LYS A 156 10.75 -9.68 -18.87
#